data_31286f32bfa0bd9e2323f3ced5d948ec
#
_entry.id   31286f32bfa0bd9e2323f3ced5d948ec
#
_cell.length_a   1.000
_cell.length_b   1.000
_cell.length_c   1.000
_cell.angle_alpha   90.00
_cell.angle_beta   90.00
_cell.angle_gamma   90.00
#
_symmetry.space_group_name_H-M   'P 1'
#
loop_
_entity.id
_entity.type
_entity.pdbx_description
1 polymer ?
#
loop_
_entity_poly.entity_id
_entity_poly.type
_entity_poly.pdbx_seq_one_letter_code
_entity_poly.pdbx_strand_id
1 'polypeptide(L)'
;MRLIATYGTGCFDEFLWIFAAGAPNAHLDIVERTRLMRAAFRGKVLHDLNHVPDDYRIVPDELVQWGGTDNADILAWIPKGEPGDWPTVIIQAGQLKAVFSSGSSTATVLGLLDGSLRVPFFPSDFPDIRPEFSANPYA
;
A
#
# COMPACT_ATOMS: atom_id res chain seq x y z
N MET A 1 5.86 1.77 -13.08
CA MET A 1 5.03 2.24 -11.99
C MET A 1 4.14 3.38 -12.45
N ARG A 2 3.05 2.98 -13.12
CA ARG A 2 2.13 3.93 -13.75
C ARG A 2 1.43 4.86 -12.77
N LEU A 3 1.12 4.37 -11.56
CA LEU A 3 0.40 5.16 -10.58
C LEU A 3 1.15 6.44 -10.20
N ILE A 4 2.43 6.32 -9.88
CA ILE A 4 3.26 7.47 -9.51
C ILE A 4 3.50 8.37 -10.72
N ALA A 5 3.68 7.79 -11.91
CA ALA A 5 3.85 8.57 -13.14
C ALA A 5 2.59 9.37 -13.49
N THR A 6 1.40 8.83 -13.19
CA THR A 6 0.13 9.47 -13.52
C THR A 6 -0.30 10.51 -12.49
N TYR A 7 -0.22 10.16 -11.19
CA TYR A 7 -0.75 11.00 -10.11
C TYR A 7 0.31 11.64 -9.24
N GLY A 8 1.55 11.11 -9.25
CA GLY A 8 2.59 11.52 -8.31
C GLY A 8 2.25 11.13 -6.88
N THR A 9 2.78 11.88 -5.92
CA THR A 9 2.39 11.74 -4.51
C THR A 9 1.08 12.46 -4.26
N GLY A 10 0.22 11.86 -3.44
CA GLY A 10 -1.05 12.46 -3.10
C GLY A 10 -1.92 11.55 -2.27
N CYS A 11 -3.18 11.92 -2.14
CA CYS A 11 -4.11 11.24 -1.27
C CYS A 11 -5.47 11.10 -1.92
N PHE A 12 -6.05 9.90 -1.87
CA PHE A 12 -7.45 9.65 -2.29
C PHE A 12 -8.37 9.72 -1.07
N ASP A 13 -9.44 10.52 -1.17
CA ASP A 13 -10.48 10.67 -0.15
C ASP A 13 -9.94 11.02 1.24
N GLU A 14 -8.80 11.73 1.29
CA GLU A 14 -8.09 12.08 2.53
C GLU A 14 -7.73 10.86 3.39
N PHE A 15 -7.68 9.69 2.80
CA PHE A 15 -7.45 8.43 3.49
C PHE A 15 -6.27 7.62 2.93
N LEU A 16 -6.24 7.39 1.61
CA LEU A 16 -5.24 6.54 0.96
C LEU A 16 -4.12 7.40 0.37
N TRP A 17 -2.92 7.28 0.95
CA TRP A 17 -1.75 8.04 0.56
C TRP A 17 -0.85 7.25 -0.37
N ILE A 18 -0.36 7.92 -1.42
CA ILE A 18 0.57 7.35 -2.41
C ILE A 18 1.93 8.01 -2.23
N PHE A 19 2.96 7.19 -2.11
CA PHE A 19 4.34 7.64 -1.90
C PHE A 19 5.14 7.63 -3.19
N ALA A 20 6.28 8.33 -3.21
CA ALA A 20 7.24 8.31 -4.31
C ALA A 20 8.67 8.27 -3.78
N ALA A 21 9.56 7.67 -4.54
CA ALA A 21 10.98 7.68 -4.21
C ALA A 21 11.54 9.10 -4.34
N GLY A 22 12.28 9.56 -3.32
CA GLY A 22 12.87 10.89 -3.34
C GLY A 22 11.89 12.03 -3.10
N ALA A 23 10.70 11.76 -2.55
CA ALA A 23 9.74 12.81 -2.23
C ALA A 23 10.35 13.81 -1.24
N PRO A 24 10.09 15.13 -1.39
CA PRO A 24 10.63 16.14 -0.47
C PRO A 24 10.21 15.93 0.98
N ASN A 25 8.99 15.45 1.21
CA ASN A 25 8.51 15.14 2.54
C ASN A 25 8.84 13.67 2.85
N ALA A 26 9.58 13.43 3.95
CA ALA A 26 9.99 12.09 4.35
C ALA A 26 8.80 11.15 4.60
N HIS A 27 7.64 11.68 5.03
CA HIS A 27 6.43 10.90 5.25
C HIS A 27 5.83 10.33 3.97
N LEU A 28 6.23 10.84 2.80
CA LEU A 28 5.76 10.40 1.49
C LEU A 28 6.90 9.79 0.65
N ASP A 29 8.08 9.61 1.24
CA ASP A 29 9.22 9.01 0.56
C ASP A 29 9.22 7.50 0.75
N ILE A 30 9.21 6.77 -0.37
CA ILE A 30 9.18 5.29 -0.36
C ILE A 30 10.35 4.71 0.42
N VAL A 31 11.56 5.24 0.23
CA VAL A 31 12.77 4.70 0.87
C VAL A 31 12.67 4.83 2.39
N GLU A 32 12.33 6.02 2.88
CA GLU A 32 12.23 6.28 4.31
C GLU A 32 11.07 5.50 4.95
N ARG A 33 9.91 5.46 4.28
CA ARG A 33 8.75 4.71 4.79
C ARG A 33 9.02 3.22 4.82
N THR A 34 9.72 2.69 3.82
CA THR A 34 10.13 1.28 3.79
C THR A 34 11.06 0.97 4.96
N ARG A 35 12.04 1.83 5.23
CA ARG A 35 12.96 1.65 6.35
C ARG A 35 12.22 1.57 7.69
N LEU A 36 11.29 2.50 7.92
CA LEU A 36 10.50 2.54 9.15
C LEU A 36 9.60 1.31 9.29
N MET A 37 8.94 0.90 8.20
CA MET A 37 8.08 -0.28 8.20
C MET A 37 8.86 -1.55 8.53
N ARG A 38 10.02 -1.74 7.89
CA ARG A 38 10.86 -2.93 8.12
C ARG A 38 11.32 -2.99 9.57
N ALA A 39 11.69 -1.87 10.16
CA ALA A 39 12.05 -1.80 11.57
C ALA A 39 10.87 -2.17 12.48
N ALA A 40 9.67 -1.66 12.16
CA ALA A 40 8.47 -1.91 12.95
C ALA A 40 8.03 -3.38 12.94
N PHE A 41 8.22 -4.07 11.80
CA PHE A 41 7.75 -5.46 11.64
C PHE A 41 8.84 -6.51 11.84
N ARG A 42 10.05 -6.11 12.17
CA ARG A 42 11.15 -7.06 12.34
C ARG A 42 10.79 -8.13 13.37
N GLY A 43 10.90 -9.40 12.96
CA GLY A 43 10.58 -10.55 13.81
C GLY A 43 9.11 -10.80 14.05
N LYS A 44 8.21 -10.06 13.40
CA LYS A 44 6.77 -10.25 13.56
C LYS A 44 6.21 -11.13 12.46
N VAL A 45 5.15 -11.88 12.80
CA VAL A 45 4.44 -12.76 11.87
C VAL A 45 3.11 -12.11 11.50
N LEU A 46 2.83 -12.04 10.18
CA LEU A 46 1.59 -11.48 9.67
C LEU A 46 0.52 -12.57 9.54
N HIS A 47 -0.74 -12.20 9.77
CA HIS A 47 -1.90 -13.07 9.60
C HIS A 47 -2.57 -12.79 8.26
N ASP A 48 -2.48 -13.72 7.32
CA ASP A 48 -3.08 -13.59 6.01
C ASP A 48 -4.59 -13.76 6.09
N LEU A 49 -5.36 -12.77 5.64
CA LEU A 49 -6.82 -12.83 5.62
C LEU A 49 -7.37 -13.48 4.36
N ASN A 50 -6.58 -13.56 3.31
CA ASN A 50 -6.92 -14.24 2.08
C ASN A 50 -5.77 -15.16 1.68
N HIS A 51 -6.03 -16.07 0.74
CA HIS A 51 -5.00 -17.00 0.31
C HIS A 51 -3.87 -16.29 -0.42
N VAL A 52 -2.65 -16.40 0.10
CA VAL A 52 -1.44 -15.96 -0.58
C VAL A 52 -0.94 -17.13 -1.42
N PRO A 53 -0.75 -16.94 -2.75
CA PRO A 53 -0.23 -18.02 -3.59
C PRO A 53 1.10 -18.56 -3.07
N ASP A 54 1.34 -19.87 -3.21
CA ASP A 54 2.54 -20.53 -2.68
C ASP A 54 3.85 -19.96 -3.24
N ASP A 55 3.78 -19.34 -4.43
CA ASP A 55 4.93 -18.70 -5.07
C ASP A 55 5.39 -17.43 -4.35
N TYR A 56 4.58 -16.87 -3.47
CA TYR A 56 4.88 -15.62 -2.76
C TYR A 56 5.01 -15.85 -1.26
N ARG A 57 5.96 -15.14 -0.69
CA ARG A 57 6.16 -15.11 0.77
C ARG A 57 6.09 -13.66 1.24
N ILE A 58 5.29 -13.42 2.28
CA ILE A 58 5.21 -12.10 2.87
C ILE A 58 6.25 -12.03 3.99
N VAL A 59 7.45 -11.54 3.64
CA VAL A 59 8.54 -11.35 4.57
C VAL A 59 8.74 -9.85 4.78
N PRO A 60 8.45 -9.31 5.96
CA PRO A 60 8.48 -7.86 6.18
C PRO A 60 9.78 -7.18 5.75
N ASP A 61 10.94 -7.84 5.96
CA ASP A 61 12.24 -7.27 5.58
C ASP A 61 12.45 -7.15 4.07
N GLU A 62 11.61 -7.80 3.27
CA GLU A 62 11.70 -7.78 1.81
C GLU A 62 10.66 -6.86 1.15
N LEU A 63 9.69 -6.37 1.92
CA LEU A 63 8.62 -5.52 1.38
C LEU A 63 9.11 -4.11 1.12
N VAL A 64 8.49 -3.45 0.11
CA VAL A 64 8.75 -2.06 -0.23
C VAL A 64 7.43 -1.30 -0.11
N GLN A 65 7.33 -0.39 0.85
CA GLN A 65 6.10 0.36 1.08
C GLN A 65 5.91 1.47 0.06
N TRP A 66 4.77 1.45 -0.65
CA TRP A 66 4.45 2.47 -1.64
C TRP A 66 3.22 3.30 -1.27
N GLY A 67 2.51 2.94 -0.24
CA GLY A 67 1.34 3.69 0.20
C GLY A 67 1.02 3.44 1.66
N GLY A 68 0.05 4.18 2.15
CA GLY A 68 -0.45 4.05 3.51
C GLY A 68 -1.82 4.68 3.67
N THR A 69 -2.42 4.51 4.83
CA THR A 69 -3.71 5.11 5.15
C THR A 69 -3.62 5.95 6.42
N ASP A 70 -4.63 6.78 6.65
CA ASP A 70 -4.72 7.57 7.88
C ASP A 70 -4.86 6.68 9.14
N ASN A 71 -5.21 5.42 8.98
CA ASN A 71 -5.27 4.46 10.08
C ASN A 71 -3.97 3.67 10.26
N ALA A 72 -2.88 4.13 9.66
CA ALA A 72 -1.56 3.51 9.69
C ALA A 72 -1.50 2.13 9.00
N ASP A 73 -2.43 1.82 8.12
CA ASP A 73 -2.33 0.64 7.27
C ASP A 73 -1.22 0.85 6.23
N ILE A 74 -0.63 -0.25 5.78
CA ILE A 74 0.54 -0.25 4.91
C ILE A 74 0.18 -0.93 3.60
N LEU A 75 0.52 -0.28 2.48
CA LEU A 75 0.46 -0.89 1.15
C LEU A 75 1.89 -1.05 0.66
N ALA A 76 2.27 -2.28 0.35
CA ALA A 76 3.66 -2.60 0.01
C ALA A 76 3.73 -3.57 -1.16
N TRP A 77 4.81 -3.46 -1.95
CA TRP A 77 5.13 -4.44 -2.98
C TRP A 77 5.82 -5.66 -2.40
N ILE A 78 5.50 -6.82 -2.98
CA ILE A 78 6.31 -8.03 -2.82
C ILE A 78 7.26 -8.08 -4.03
N PRO A 79 8.57 -7.78 -3.87
CA PRO A 79 9.50 -7.70 -5.00
C PRO A 79 9.84 -9.08 -5.54
N LYS A 80 9.06 -9.54 -6.52
CA LYS A 80 9.29 -10.82 -7.18
C LYS A 80 8.97 -10.67 -8.66
N GLY A 81 9.93 -11.02 -9.51
CA GLY A 81 9.80 -10.84 -10.95
C GLY A 81 10.08 -9.42 -11.39
N GLU A 82 9.51 -9.00 -12.51
CA GLU A 82 9.69 -7.65 -13.04
C GLU A 82 8.95 -6.62 -12.18
N PRO A 83 9.54 -5.44 -11.93
CA PRO A 83 8.93 -4.44 -11.04
C PRO A 83 7.50 -4.03 -11.42
N GLY A 84 7.17 -4.01 -12.71
CA GLY A 84 5.82 -3.69 -13.16
C GLY A 84 4.77 -4.74 -12.78
N ASP A 85 5.22 -5.96 -12.45
CA ASP A 85 4.34 -7.09 -12.10
C ASP A 85 4.34 -7.40 -10.60
N TRP A 86 5.01 -6.60 -9.79
CA TRP A 86 5.04 -6.85 -8.35
C TRP A 86 3.64 -6.78 -7.75
N PRO A 87 3.20 -7.84 -7.04
CA PRO A 87 1.94 -7.79 -6.35
C PRO A 87 2.01 -6.93 -5.10
N THR A 88 0.84 -6.66 -4.52
CA THR A 88 0.72 -5.83 -3.33
C THR A 88 0.22 -6.64 -2.14
N VAL A 89 0.72 -6.32 -0.97
CA VAL A 89 0.14 -6.73 0.30
C VAL A 89 -0.30 -5.50 1.07
N ILE A 90 -1.49 -5.57 1.68
CA ILE A 90 -2.05 -4.50 2.50
C ILE A 90 -2.07 -4.99 3.94
N ILE A 91 -1.41 -4.28 4.84
CA ILE A 91 -1.17 -4.73 6.21
C ILE A 91 -1.81 -3.78 7.21
N GLN A 92 -2.62 -4.33 8.11
CA GLN A 92 -3.08 -3.61 9.29
C GLN A 92 -2.00 -3.72 10.37
N ALA A 93 -1.27 -2.62 10.59
CA ALA A 93 -0.07 -2.63 11.42
C ALA A 93 -0.34 -3.06 12.86
N GLY A 94 -1.41 -2.55 13.46
CA GLY A 94 -1.71 -2.81 14.88
C GLY A 94 -2.08 -4.27 15.18
N GLN A 95 -2.68 -4.97 14.20
CA GLN A 95 -3.13 -6.35 14.39
C GLN A 95 -2.39 -7.36 13.51
N LEU A 96 -1.45 -6.88 12.72
CA LEU A 96 -0.62 -7.72 11.84
C LEU A 96 -1.44 -8.55 10.84
N LYS A 97 -2.62 -8.07 10.44
CA LYS A 97 -3.46 -8.71 9.43
C LYS A 97 -3.01 -8.26 8.05
N ALA A 98 -3.02 -9.18 7.09
CA ALA A 98 -2.55 -8.92 5.73
C ALA A 98 -3.56 -9.39 4.68
N VAL A 99 -3.74 -8.58 3.64
CA VAL A 99 -4.54 -8.91 2.46
C VAL A 99 -3.62 -8.87 1.26
N PHE A 100 -3.58 -9.97 0.50
CA PHE A 100 -2.78 -10.08 -0.73
C PHE A 100 -3.62 -9.64 -1.93
N SER A 101 -3.00 -8.87 -2.84
CA SER A 101 -3.58 -8.50 -4.13
C SER A 101 -2.59 -8.84 -5.22
N SER A 102 -2.98 -9.69 -6.17
CA SER A 102 -2.13 -10.12 -7.28
C SER A 102 -1.87 -9.01 -8.31
N GLY A 103 -2.65 -7.94 -8.29
CA GLY A 103 -2.51 -6.83 -9.23
C GLY A 103 -1.35 -5.91 -8.89
N SER A 104 -0.91 -5.15 -9.90
CA SER A 104 0.06 -4.08 -9.71
C SER A 104 -0.46 -3.03 -8.72
N SER A 105 0.39 -2.07 -8.32
CA SER A 105 -0.06 -0.96 -7.46
C SER A 105 -1.21 -0.17 -8.11
N THR A 106 -1.13 0.08 -9.42
CA THR A 106 -2.21 0.75 -10.16
C THR A 106 -3.51 -0.05 -10.11
N ALA A 107 -3.46 -1.35 -10.41
CA ALA A 107 -4.64 -2.23 -10.36
C ALA A 107 -5.20 -2.32 -8.95
N THR A 108 -4.35 -2.36 -7.94
CA THR A 108 -4.76 -2.39 -6.53
C THR A 108 -5.52 -1.12 -6.15
N VAL A 109 -4.99 0.05 -6.49
CA VAL A 109 -5.67 1.32 -6.20
C VAL A 109 -7.01 1.40 -6.93
N LEU A 110 -7.05 1.04 -8.22
CA LEU A 110 -8.31 1.02 -8.97
C LEU A 110 -9.33 0.09 -8.34
N GLY A 111 -8.91 -1.11 -7.91
CA GLY A 111 -9.80 -2.06 -7.24
C GLY A 111 -10.33 -1.53 -5.91
N LEU A 112 -9.50 -0.82 -5.15
CA LEU A 112 -9.94 -0.18 -3.90
C LEU A 112 -10.94 0.93 -4.17
N LEU A 113 -10.72 1.75 -5.20
CA LEU A 113 -11.58 2.88 -5.52
C LEU A 113 -12.92 2.47 -6.16
N ASP A 114 -12.95 1.39 -6.94
CA ASP A 114 -14.19 0.91 -7.56
C ASP A 114 -14.94 -0.11 -6.70
N GLY A 115 -14.37 -0.52 -5.57
CA GLY A 115 -14.98 -1.46 -4.65
C GLY A 115 -14.81 -2.93 -5.00
N SER A 116 -14.08 -3.26 -6.08
CA SER A 116 -13.84 -4.67 -6.45
C SER A 116 -12.84 -5.35 -5.52
N LEU A 117 -11.93 -4.59 -4.91
CA LEU A 117 -11.02 -5.08 -3.88
C LEU A 117 -11.45 -4.52 -2.52
N ARG A 118 -11.91 -5.40 -1.63
CA ARG A 118 -12.33 -5.00 -0.30
C ARG A 118 -11.31 -5.45 0.74
N VAL A 119 -10.99 -4.52 1.65
CA VAL A 119 -10.07 -4.77 2.75
C VAL A 119 -10.89 -4.70 4.04
N PRO A 120 -11.01 -5.81 4.79
CA PRO A 120 -11.91 -5.87 5.95
C PRO A 120 -11.64 -4.82 7.04
N PHE A 121 -10.39 -4.37 7.16
CA PHE A 121 -10.01 -3.39 8.19
C PHE A 121 -10.03 -1.93 7.69
N PHE A 122 -10.44 -1.69 6.44
CA PHE A 122 -10.64 -0.32 5.95
C PHE A 122 -12.01 0.20 6.40
N PRO A 123 -12.15 1.54 6.58
CA PRO A 123 -13.45 2.12 6.92
C PRO A 123 -14.52 1.79 5.89
N SER A 124 -15.76 1.61 6.34
CA SER A 124 -16.88 1.30 5.44
C SER A 124 -17.24 2.45 4.49
N ASP A 125 -16.87 3.68 4.84
CA ASP A 125 -17.11 4.87 4.01
C ASP A 125 -15.98 5.15 3.00
N PHE A 126 -14.94 4.31 2.97
CA PHE A 126 -13.91 4.37 1.93
C PHE A 126 -14.10 3.18 0.98
N PRO A 127 -14.07 3.37 -0.36
CA PRO A 127 -13.98 4.68 -1.04
C PRO A 127 -15.32 5.43 -1.04
N ASP A 128 -15.24 6.75 -1.26
CA ASP A 128 -16.43 7.55 -1.51
C ASP A 128 -17.09 7.11 -2.82
N ILE A 129 -18.37 7.45 -3.01
CA ILE A 129 -19.11 7.22 -4.25
C ILE A 129 -18.38 7.86 -5.43
N ARG A 130 -17.77 9.03 -5.21
CA ARG A 130 -16.91 9.72 -6.16
C ARG A 130 -15.55 9.97 -5.53
N PRO A 131 -14.60 9.02 -5.64
CA PRO A 131 -13.29 9.19 -5.03
C PRO A 131 -12.58 10.45 -5.55
N GLU A 132 -12.03 11.24 -4.64
CA GLU A 132 -11.30 12.46 -4.96
C GLU A 132 -9.82 12.27 -4.70
N PHE A 133 -9.00 12.70 -5.66
CA PHE A 133 -7.55 12.75 -5.52
C PHE A 133 -7.12 14.16 -5.16
N SER A 134 -6.35 14.30 -4.09
CA SER A 134 -5.71 15.57 -3.72
C SER A 134 -4.22 15.43 -3.94
N ALA A 135 -3.64 16.39 -4.67
CA ALA A 135 -2.20 16.47 -4.81
C ALA A 135 -1.57 16.65 -3.42
N ASN A 136 -0.28 16.31 -3.31
CA ASN A 136 0.44 16.29 -2.05
C ASN A 136 0.29 17.61 -1.27
N PRO A 137 -0.45 17.62 -0.13
CA PRO A 137 -0.64 18.84 0.65
C PRO A 137 0.61 19.27 1.43
N TYR A 138 1.66 18.44 1.43
CA TYR A 138 2.93 18.74 2.10
C TYR A 138 4.04 19.14 1.11
N ALA A 139 3.66 19.32 -0.15
CA ALA A 139 4.63 19.72 -1.18
C ALA A 139 5.14 21.15 -0.95
#